data_96d649ed48179c5205eeca9a5ab60f74
#
_entry.id   96d649ed48179c5205eeca9a5ab60f74
#
_cell.length_a   1.000
_cell.length_b   1.000
_cell.length_c   1.000
_cell.angle_alpha   90.00
_cell.angle_beta   90.00
_cell.angle_gamma   90.00
#
_symmetry.space_group_name_H-M   'P 1'
#
loop_
_entity.id
_entity.type
_entity.pdbx_description
1 polymer ?
#
loop_
_entity_poly.entity_id
_entity_poly.type
_entity_poly.pdbx_seq_one_letter_code
_entity_poly.pdbx_strand_id
1 'polypeptide(L)'
;KLTDTTKKCNILPLKYYNYQLLAKMTLQEKIGQLNLMVAGDITTGGALDTQVGSDIAQGNMGGVFNIKGLDKIKALQEIAIKNSRLGIPLLVGMDVIHGYETMFPIPLALSCSWDTEALKKVGEVSAKEASADGINWTFSPMVDIALDARWGRISEGNGEDPYLSGVMGAAMTQGYQGVDMRTEEILRANRIMACLKHFALYGGVESGKEYNTVDMSRVRMMNQYLPPYEAVVKAGVGSVMSSFNLIDYIPATANKWMMTDVLRKQWGFNGFVVTDYASIAEILQHGTAKDIKEASEQALKAGTDMDMCSNAFVKHLAKSIAEGKVSEEDVNIACRRILEAKYKLGLFSDPYRYCNTKRSKSEIYTAENRQAARNVAAETFVLLKNEGNILPLKKEGKIALIGPLADTRNNIAGTWSVAQVPSKYTTIKEAMEHALAGKATLLYAQGSNIWRNQELQKNGESGKPINWGNEAEMKAEALKIAKEADVIVCAMGESAEMSGECGSRTNLEMPDVQRELLAELLKTGKPVVRLNVAGRPTVLPWVK
;
A
#
# COMPACT_ATOMS: atom_id res chain seq x y z
N LYS A 1 14.64 -39.30 -33.78
CA LYS A 1 15.56 -38.13 -33.64
C LYS A 1 14.76 -36.98 -33.03
N LEU A 2 14.77 -36.93 -31.72
CA LEU A 2 14.27 -35.79 -30.92
C LEU A 2 15.46 -34.82 -30.80
N THR A 3 15.34 -33.65 -31.37
CA THR A 3 16.29 -32.56 -31.19
C THR A 3 15.94 -31.83 -29.91
N ASP A 4 16.76 -32.06 -28.89
CA ASP A 4 16.80 -31.34 -27.61
C ASP A 4 17.29 -29.90 -27.89
N THR A 5 16.40 -28.92 -27.72
CA THR A 5 16.71 -27.50 -27.78
C THR A 5 16.45 -26.82 -26.41
N THR A 6 17.11 -27.33 -25.38
CA THR A 6 17.35 -26.56 -24.17
C THR A 6 18.61 -25.68 -24.41
N LYS A 7 18.44 -24.53 -25.04
CA LYS A 7 19.42 -23.45 -24.91
C LYS A 7 19.45 -23.00 -23.46
N LYS A 8 20.39 -23.55 -22.66
CA LYS A 8 20.82 -22.92 -21.41
C LYS A 8 21.36 -21.53 -21.80
N CYS A 9 20.55 -20.47 -21.56
CA CYS A 9 21.09 -19.13 -21.49
C CYS A 9 22.17 -19.16 -20.39
N ASN A 10 23.44 -19.01 -20.75
CA ASN A 10 24.52 -18.75 -19.81
C ASN A 10 24.27 -17.35 -19.20
N ILE A 11 23.44 -17.28 -18.15
CA ILE A 11 23.27 -16.07 -17.37
C ILE A 11 24.59 -15.87 -16.62
N LEU A 12 25.30 -14.79 -16.93
CA LEU A 12 26.51 -14.41 -16.20
C LEU A 12 26.17 -14.18 -14.72
N PRO A 13 27.07 -14.50 -13.79
CA PRO A 13 26.87 -14.18 -12.38
C PRO A 13 26.50 -12.70 -12.20
N LEU A 14 25.57 -12.40 -11.32
CA LEU A 14 24.99 -11.07 -11.05
C LEU A 14 26.04 -9.95 -11.01
N LYS A 15 27.09 -10.17 -10.23
CA LYS A 15 28.17 -9.18 -10.05
C LYS A 15 28.88 -8.86 -11.36
N TYR A 16 29.19 -9.86 -12.16
CA TYR A 16 29.91 -9.70 -13.43
C TYR A 16 29.04 -9.03 -14.49
N TYR A 17 27.77 -9.42 -14.57
CA TYR A 17 26.80 -8.82 -15.50
C TYR A 17 26.64 -7.30 -15.24
N ASN A 18 26.45 -6.92 -13.98
CA ASN A 18 26.25 -5.52 -13.62
C ASN A 18 27.47 -4.64 -13.85
N TYR A 19 28.69 -5.14 -13.58
CA TYR A 19 29.92 -4.40 -13.90
C TYR A 19 30.08 -4.15 -15.41
N GLN A 20 29.77 -5.14 -16.24
CA GLN A 20 29.85 -4.97 -17.70
C GLN A 20 28.80 -3.99 -18.22
N LEU A 21 27.58 -3.99 -17.64
CA LEU A 21 26.53 -3.07 -18.04
C LEU A 21 26.86 -1.63 -17.64
N LEU A 22 27.24 -1.41 -16.38
CA LEU A 22 27.66 -0.09 -15.88
C LEU A 22 28.79 0.54 -16.69
N ALA A 23 29.78 -0.26 -17.12
CA ALA A 23 30.89 0.20 -17.94
C ALA A 23 30.47 0.69 -19.34
N LYS A 24 29.30 0.26 -19.84
CA LYS A 24 28.75 0.69 -21.14
C LYS A 24 27.82 1.90 -21.02
N MET A 25 27.37 2.23 -19.79
CA MET A 25 26.44 3.32 -19.54
C MET A 25 27.14 4.68 -19.53
N THR A 26 26.50 5.66 -20.14
CA THR A 26 26.86 7.06 -19.94
C THR A 26 26.43 7.52 -18.54
N LEU A 27 27.02 8.62 -18.04
CA LEU A 27 26.60 9.22 -16.75
C LEU A 27 25.09 9.52 -16.74
N GLN A 28 24.55 10.06 -17.83
CA GLN A 28 23.13 10.37 -17.94
C GLN A 28 22.26 9.12 -17.84
N GLU A 29 22.62 8.02 -18.48
CA GLU A 29 21.89 6.76 -18.39
C GLU A 29 21.97 6.14 -16.99
N LYS A 30 23.10 6.28 -16.28
CA LYS A 30 23.22 5.86 -14.88
C LYS A 30 22.28 6.67 -13.98
N ILE A 31 22.27 7.98 -14.12
CA ILE A 31 21.38 8.90 -13.39
C ILE A 31 19.90 8.59 -13.74
N GLY A 32 19.61 8.30 -15.00
CA GLY A 32 18.27 7.92 -15.46
C GLY A 32 17.72 6.69 -14.74
N GLN A 33 18.56 5.70 -14.39
CA GLN A 33 18.11 4.54 -13.63
C GLN A 33 17.64 4.91 -12.20
N LEU A 34 18.07 6.05 -11.68
CA LEU A 34 17.69 6.56 -10.35
C LEU A 34 16.35 7.31 -10.36
N ASN A 35 15.65 7.35 -11.47
CA ASN A 35 14.41 8.11 -11.63
C ASN A 35 13.18 7.19 -11.69
N LEU A 36 12.16 7.50 -10.89
CA LEU A 36 10.87 6.79 -10.82
C LEU A 36 9.73 7.81 -10.96
N MET A 37 8.89 7.64 -11.98
CA MET A 37 7.83 8.60 -12.30
C MET A 37 6.47 7.92 -12.42
N VAL A 38 5.41 8.68 -12.19
CA VAL A 38 4.03 8.26 -12.50
C VAL A 38 3.89 8.09 -14.01
N ALA A 39 3.32 6.98 -14.46
CA ALA A 39 3.19 6.66 -15.89
C ALA A 39 1.76 6.75 -16.43
N GLY A 40 0.82 7.26 -15.68
CA GLY A 40 -0.54 7.41 -16.16
C GLY A 40 -1.57 7.51 -15.04
N ASP A 41 -2.82 7.71 -15.44
CA ASP A 41 -3.96 7.67 -14.53
C ASP A 41 -4.45 6.22 -14.39
N ILE A 42 -4.43 5.72 -13.16
CA ILE A 42 -4.92 4.36 -12.85
C ILE A 42 -6.42 4.23 -13.14
N THR A 43 -7.17 5.30 -12.96
CA THR A 43 -8.63 5.26 -12.93
C THR A 43 -9.26 5.37 -14.31
N THR A 44 -8.64 6.04 -15.27
CA THR A 44 -9.31 6.41 -16.54
C THR A 44 -8.73 5.74 -17.77
N GLY A 45 -7.60 5.08 -17.68
CA GLY A 45 -7.02 4.43 -18.85
C GLY A 45 -6.60 5.41 -19.95
N GLY A 46 -6.23 6.62 -19.59
CA GLY A 46 -5.80 7.66 -20.51
C GLY A 46 -4.65 7.25 -21.42
N ALA A 47 -4.44 7.99 -22.49
CA ALA A 47 -3.28 7.84 -23.34
C ALA A 47 -2.00 7.98 -22.52
N LEU A 48 -0.96 7.21 -22.87
CA LEU A 48 0.37 7.35 -22.30
C LEU A 48 0.82 8.80 -22.42
N ASP A 49 1.34 9.37 -21.33
CA ASP A 49 1.98 10.68 -21.38
C ASP A 49 3.15 10.60 -22.37
N THR A 50 3.13 11.43 -23.38
CA THR A 50 4.17 11.48 -24.42
C THR A 50 5.54 11.82 -23.83
N GLN A 51 5.58 12.60 -22.75
CA GLN A 51 6.83 12.94 -22.04
C GLN A 51 7.45 11.72 -21.38
N VAL A 52 6.66 10.88 -20.68
CA VAL A 52 7.15 9.65 -20.06
C VAL A 52 7.74 8.70 -21.11
N GLY A 53 7.07 8.54 -22.25
CA GLY A 53 7.59 7.73 -23.35
C GLY A 53 8.91 8.26 -23.91
N SER A 54 9.04 9.57 -24.05
CA SER A 54 10.28 10.23 -24.50
C SER A 54 11.41 10.03 -23.48
N ASP A 55 11.16 10.22 -22.20
CA ASP A 55 12.16 10.04 -21.14
C ASP A 55 12.65 8.60 -21.04
N ILE A 56 11.76 7.62 -21.22
CA ILE A 56 12.13 6.20 -21.31
C ILE A 56 13.05 5.94 -22.50
N ALA A 57 12.69 6.45 -23.68
CA ALA A 57 13.50 6.27 -24.90
C ALA A 57 14.90 6.91 -24.79
N GLN A 58 15.01 8.02 -24.07
CA GLN A 58 16.29 8.69 -23.79
C GLN A 58 17.12 8.01 -22.69
N GLY A 59 16.59 7.00 -22.00
CA GLY A 59 17.25 6.33 -20.89
C GLY A 59 17.20 7.11 -19.57
N ASN A 60 16.31 8.08 -19.44
CA ASN A 60 16.14 8.93 -18.26
C ASN A 60 15.18 8.35 -17.20
N MET A 61 14.88 7.06 -17.29
CA MET A 61 13.87 6.41 -16.45
C MET A 61 14.29 5.01 -16.01
N GLY A 62 14.39 4.78 -14.71
CA GLY A 62 14.67 3.47 -14.12
C GLY A 62 13.42 2.63 -13.88
N GLY A 63 12.30 3.30 -13.59
CA GLY A 63 11.01 2.67 -13.35
C GLY A 63 9.86 3.63 -13.52
N VAL A 64 8.66 3.05 -13.55
CA VAL A 64 7.37 3.75 -13.57
C VAL A 64 6.47 3.17 -12.51
N PHE A 65 5.46 3.92 -12.07
CA PHE A 65 4.50 3.41 -11.10
C PHE A 65 3.09 3.97 -11.33
N ASN A 66 2.13 3.39 -10.62
CA ASN A 66 0.72 3.77 -10.67
C ASN A 66 0.12 3.70 -12.10
N ILE A 67 0.49 2.66 -12.83
CA ILE A 67 -0.13 2.31 -14.11
C ILE A 67 -0.80 0.94 -14.01
N LYS A 68 -2.05 0.82 -14.45
CA LYS A 68 -2.81 -0.43 -14.49
C LYS A 68 -3.15 -0.82 -15.92
N GLY A 69 -3.07 -2.11 -16.20
CA GLY A 69 -3.40 -2.70 -17.49
C GLY A 69 -2.18 -3.19 -18.27
N LEU A 70 -2.20 -4.50 -18.53
CA LEU A 70 -1.09 -5.24 -19.12
C LEU A 70 -0.59 -4.63 -20.44
N ASP A 71 -1.50 -4.20 -21.32
CA ASP A 71 -1.13 -3.68 -22.64
C ASP A 71 -0.38 -2.34 -22.53
N LYS A 72 -0.77 -1.48 -21.58
CA LYS A 72 -0.09 -0.22 -21.30
C LYS A 72 1.31 -0.46 -20.76
N ILE A 73 1.43 -1.34 -19.76
CA ILE A 73 2.72 -1.71 -19.15
C ILE A 73 3.64 -2.32 -20.20
N LYS A 74 3.11 -3.20 -21.04
CA LYS A 74 3.87 -3.82 -22.13
C LYS A 74 4.37 -2.77 -23.13
N ALA A 75 3.54 -1.78 -23.48
CA ALA A 75 3.95 -0.71 -24.38
C ALA A 75 5.12 0.12 -23.82
N LEU A 76 5.12 0.44 -22.52
CA LEU A 76 6.24 1.13 -21.86
C LEU A 76 7.50 0.29 -21.84
N GLN A 77 7.40 -1.02 -21.55
CA GLN A 77 8.53 -1.93 -21.63
C GLN A 77 9.08 -2.04 -23.06
N GLU A 78 8.21 -2.03 -24.08
CA GLU A 78 8.65 -2.03 -25.48
C GLU A 78 9.44 -0.78 -25.83
N ILE A 79 9.04 0.40 -25.36
CA ILE A 79 9.82 1.64 -25.54
C ILE A 79 11.19 1.48 -24.88
N ALA A 80 11.25 1.03 -23.63
CA ALA A 80 12.51 0.85 -22.91
C ALA A 80 13.46 -0.12 -23.65
N ILE A 81 12.94 -1.24 -24.17
CA ILE A 81 13.75 -2.29 -24.80
C ILE A 81 14.15 -1.95 -26.24
N LYS A 82 13.22 -1.38 -27.02
CA LYS A 82 13.43 -1.21 -28.47
C LYS A 82 13.93 0.18 -28.85
N ASN A 83 13.59 1.20 -28.07
CA ASN A 83 13.86 2.60 -28.42
C ASN A 83 14.97 3.24 -27.59
N SER A 84 15.37 2.66 -26.44
CA SER A 84 16.54 3.15 -25.71
C SER A 84 17.83 2.48 -26.18
N ARG A 85 18.95 3.16 -26.02
CA ARG A 85 20.27 2.70 -26.53
C ARG A 85 20.72 1.36 -25.94
N LEU A 86 20.46 1.11 -24.65
CA LEU A 86 20.92 -0.09 -23.94
C LEU A 86 19.84 -1.14 -23.72
N GLY A 87 18.57 -0.82 -23.99
CA GLY A 87 17.48 -1.76 -23.82
C GLY A 87 17.29 -2.22 -22.37
N ILE A 88 17.50 -1.34 -21.38
CA ILE A 88 17.36 -1.67 -19.97
C ILE A 88 15.86 -1.68 -19.60
N PRO A 89 15.32 -2.81 -19.09
CA PRO A 89 13.89 -2.88 -18.74
C PRO A 89 13.53 -2.00 -17.53
N LEU A 90 12.25 -1.63 -17.43
CA LEU A 90 11.71 -0.82 -16.35
C LEU A 90 11.32 -1.65 -15.14
N LEU A 91 11.49 -1.09 -13.93
CA LEU A 91 10.70 -1.46 -12.77
C LEU A 91 9.29 -0.90 -12.95
N VAL A 92 8.27 -1.68 -12.56
CA VAL A 92 6.86 -1.26 -12.60
C VAL A 92 6.27 -1.42 -11.20
N GLY A 93 6.12 -0.29 -10.52
CA GLY A 93 5.68 -0.21 -9.13
C GLY A 93 4.19 0.08 -8.99
N MET A 94 3.60 -0.40 -7.88
CA MET A 94 2.24 -0.05 -7.46
C MET A 94 2.05 -0.32 -5.97
N ASP A 95 1.15 0.44 -5.33
CA ASP A 95 0.67 0.12 -3.99
C ASP A 95 -0.27 -1.09 -4.05
N VAL A 96 0.26 -2.26 -3.71
CA VAL A 96 -0.48 -3.52 -3.60
C VAL A 96 -0.38 -3.97 -2.14
N ILE A 97 -0.96 -3.16 -1.24
CA ILE A 97 -0.73 -3.27 0.21
C ILE A 97 -1.54 -4.42 0.82
N HIS A 98 -2.78 -4.60 0.40
CA HIS A 98 -3.65 -5.66 0.90
C HIS A 98 -4.56 -6.26 -0.19
N GLY A 99 -3.99 -6.48 -1.35
CA GLY A 99 -4.67 -7.06 -2.51
C GLY A 99 -4.43 -6.26 -3.78
N TYR A 100 -4.76 -6.84 -4.92
CA TYR A 100 -4.76 -6.21 -6.23
C TYR A 100 -6.21 -5.94 -6.69
N GLU A 101 -6.86 -6.84 -7.41
CA GLU A 101 -8.31 -6.77 -7.64
C GLU A 101 -9.09 -7.59 -6.60
N THR A 102 -8.52 -8.69 -6.10
CA THR A 102 -9.02 -9.36 -4.91
C THR A 102 -8.54 -8.60 -3.68
N MET A 103 -9.44 -7.83 -3.07
CA MET A 103 -9.14 -7.10 -1.84
C MET A 103 -9.22 -8.00 -0.62
N PHE A 104 -8.23 -7.88 0.24
CA PHE A 104 -8.19 -8.43 1.60
C PHE A 104 -8.51 -7.32 2.62
N PRO A 105 -8.77 -7.65 3.89
CA PRO A 105 -8.84 -6.64 4.93
C PRO A 105 -7.61 -5.74 4.96
N ILE A 106 -7.78 -4.49 5.43
CA ILE A 106 -6.65 -3.56 5.60
C ILE A 106 -5.58 -4.16 6.54
N PRO A 107 -4.31 -3.76 6.44
CA PRO A 107 -3.24 -4.34 7.26
C PRO A 107 -3.50 -4.30 8.77
N LEU A 108 -4.11 -3.21 9.27
CA LEU A 108 -4.52 -3.12 10.68
C LEU A 108 -5.51 -4.23 11.08
N ALA A 109 -6.47 -4.55 10.23
CA ALA A 109 -7.39 -5.67 10.47
C ALA A 109 -6.69 -7.02 10.31
N LEU A 110 -5.79 -7.17 9.33
CA LEU A 110 -5.01 -8.39 9.14
C LEU A 110 -4.18 -8.73 10.39
N SER A 111 -3.65 -7.73 11.09
CA SER A 111 -2.90 -7.96 12.34
C SER A 111 -3.77 -8.55 13.46
N CYS A 112 -5.09 -8.35 13.43
CA CYS A 112 -6.02 -8.94 14.39
C CYS A 112 -6.14 -10.47 14.28
N SER A 113 -5.73 -11.06 13.16
CA SER A 113 -5.71 -12.53 12.99
C SER A 113 -4.63 -13.21 13.84
N TRP A 114 -3.54 -12.52 14.13
CA TRP A 114 -2.32 -13.07 14.75
C TRP A 114 -1.74 -14.26 13.99
N ASP A 115 -2.10 -14.40 12.70
CA ASP A 115 -1.71 -15.51 11.84
C ASP A 115 -0.76 -15.05 10.73
N THR A 116 0.51 -15.42 10.85
CA THR A 116 1.54 -15.12 9.85
C THR A 116 1.32 -15.84 8.52
N GLU A 117 0.73 -17.03 8.53
CA GLU A 117 0.42 -17.77 7.29
C GLU A 117 -0.72 -17.09 6.52
N ALA A 118 -1.71 -16.52 7.23
CA ALA A 118 -2.74 -15.70 6.60
C ALA A 118 -2.11 -14.48 5.88
N LEU A 119 -1.18 -13.76 6.52
CA LEU A 119 -0.52 -12.61 5.89
C LEU A 119 0.38 -13.02 4.71
N LYS A 120 1.10 -14.13 4.85
CA LYS A 120 1.87 -14.68 3.74
C LYS A 120 0.96 -15.03 2.55
N LYS A 121 -0.22 -15.60 2.82
CA LYS A 121 -1.23 -15.91 1.79
C LYS A 121 -1.75 -14.64 1.12
N VAL A 122 -1.99 -13.55 1.87
CA VAL A 122 -2.33 -12.23 1.31
C VAL A 122 -1.25 -11.76 0.34
N GLY A 123 0.02 -11.79 0.75
CA GLY A 123 1.14 -11.43 -0.12
C GLY A 123 1.23 -12.30 -1.38
N GLU A 124 1.01 -13.61 -1.26
CA GLU A 124 1.03 -14.55 -2.39
C GLU A 124 -0.05 -14.28 -3.43
N VAL A 125 -1.29 -14.08 -2.99
CA VAL A 125 -2.42 -13.81 -3.90
C VAL A 125 -2.24 -12.43 -4.54
N SER A 126 -1.85 -11.44 -3.75
CA SER A 126 -1.57 -10.07 -4.23
C SER A 126 -0.48 -10.06 -5.30
N ALA A 127 0.63 -10.75 -5.06
CA ALA A 127 1.74 -10.87 -6.01
C ALA A 127 1.32 -11.61 -7.28
N LYS A 128 0.56 -12.70 -7.15
CA LYS A 128 0.03 -13.48 -8.28
C LYS A 128 -0.81 -12.61 -9.22
N GLU A 129 -1.74 -11.84 -8.67
CA GLU A 129 -2.62 -10.97 -9.45
C GLU A 129 -1.87 -9.78 -10.06
N ALA A 130 -1.10 -9.05 -9.25
CA ALA A 130 -0.34 -7.89 -9.69
C ALA A 130 0.68 -8.25 -10.79
N SER A 131 1.42 -9.35 -10.60
CA SER A 131 2.38 -9.83 -11.61
C SER A 131 1.71 -10.31 -12.90
N ALA A 132 0.47 -10.78 -12.83
CA ALA A 132 -0.31 -11.17 -14.01
C ALA A 132 -0.77 -9.96 -14.84
N ASP A 133 -0.81 -8.76 -14.24
CA ASP A 133 -1.11 -7.50 -14.93
C ASP A 133 0.14 -6.65 -15.24
N GLY A 134 1.35 -7.21 -15.05
CA GLY A 134 2.61 -6.58 -15.44
C GLY A 134 3.38 -5.87 -14.34
N ILE A 135 2.83 -5.78 -13.11
CA ILE A 135 3.50 -5.19 -11.96
C ILE A 135 4.62 -6.14 -11.49
N ASN A 136 5.80 -5.60 -11.18
CA ASN A 136 6.93 -6.38 -10.69
C ASN A 136 7.47 -5.89 -9.33
N TRP A 137 6.91 -4.82 -8.79
CA TRP A 137 7.31 -4.20 -7.55
C TRP A 137 6.10 -3.62 -6.79
N THR A 138 6.03 -3.84 -5.48
CA THR A 138 4.99 -3.26 -4.63
C THR A 138 5.58 -2.38 -3.54
N PHE A 139 4.85 -1.32 -3.14
CA PHE A 139 5.20 -0.42 -2.03
C PHE A 139 4.59 -0.93 -0.71
N SER A 140 4.95 -2.16 -0.35
CA SER A 140 4.48 -2.91 0.83
C SER A 140 5.53 -3.95 1.24
N PRO A 141 5.65 -4.30 2.56
CA PRO A 141 4.77 -3.96 3.67
C PRO A 141 5.08 -2.60 4.30
N MET A 142 4.06 -2.01 4.92
CA MET A 142 4.18 -0.88 5.83
C MET A 142 4.23 -1.42 7.26
N VAL A 143 5.26 -1.04 8.04
CA VAL A 143 5.48 -1.55 9.40
C VAL A 143 5.70 -0.43 10.42
N ASP A 144 5.28 0.78 10.11
CA ASP A 144 5.33 1.91 11.03
C ASP A 144 4.55 1.61 12.31
N ILE A 145 5.20 1.75 13.45
CA ILE A 145 4.53 1.62 14.74
C ILE A 145 3.68 2.85 15.01
N ALA A 146 2.39 2.66 15.18
CA ALA A 146 1.41 3.70 15.42
C ALA A 146 0.81 3.59 16.82
N LEU A 147 1.24 4.47 17.74
CA LEU A 147 0.68 4.56 19.10
C LEU A 147 -0.46 5.55 19.18
N ASP A 148 -0.56 6.48 18.25
CA ASP A 148 -1.59 7.50 18.21
C ASP A 148 -2.62 7.19 17.13
N ALA A 149 -3.82 6.75 17.55
CA ALA A 149 -4.92 6.41 16.65
C ALA A 149 -5.46 7.61 15.85
N ARG A 150 -5.05 8.85 16.17
CA ARG A 150 -5.38 10.04 15.38
C ARG A 150 -4.66 10.06 14.03
N TRP A 151 -3.50 9.40 13.92
CA TRP A 151 -2.78 9.26 12.65
C TRP A 151 -3.56 8.38 11.66
N GLY A 152 -3.84 8.92 10.46
CA GLY A 152 -4.67 8.23 9.48
C GLY A 152 -4.04 6.96 8.92
N ARG A 153 -2.72 6.96 8.72
CA ARG A 153 -1.99 5.84 8.13
C ARG A 153 -1.81 4.64 9.08
N ILE A 154 -2.31 4.71 10.32
CA ILE A 154 -2.43 3.52 11.18
C ILE A 154 -3.15 2.38 10.48
N SER A 155 -4.06 2.67 9.55
CA SER A 155 -4.78 1.69 8.73
C SER A 155 -3.89 0.85 7.82
N GLU A 156 -2.70 1.35 7.47
CA GLU A 156 -1.77 0.72 6.54
C GLU A 156 -0.79 -0.26 7.21
N GLY A 157 -0.65 -0.18 8.54
CA GLY A 157 0.32 -0.96 9.32
C GLY A 157 -0.33 -1.99 10.24
N ASN A 158 0.49 -2.56 11.11
CA ASN A 158 0.11 -3.67 11.99
C ASN A 158 -0.13 -3.23 13.46
N GLY A 159 -0.36 -1.93 13.70
CA GLY A 159 -0.69 -1.40 15.01
C GLY A 159 0.52 -0.97 15.84
N GLU A 160 0.47 -1.22 17.16
CA GLU A 160 1.38 -0.61 18.15
C GLU A 160 2.48 -1.53 18.66
N ASP A 161 2.37 -2.85 18.46
CA ASP A 161 3.32 -3.81 18.97
C ASP A 161 4.50 -4.04 17.99
N PRO A 162 5.76 -3.75 18.40
CA PRO A 162 6.91 -3.86 17.50
C PRO A 162 7.23 -5.30 17.09
N TYR A 163 6.99 -6.28 17.95
CA TYR A 163 7.24 -7.68 17.61
C TYR A 163 6.20 -8.19 16.61
N LEU A 164 4.91 -7.98 16.89
CA LEU A 164 3.83 -8.37 16.01
C LEU A 164 3.98 -7.72 14.63
N SER A 165 4.23 -6.40 14.58
CA SER A 165 4.44 -5.68 13.31
C SER A 165 5.63 -6.27 12.52
N GLY A 166 6.71 -6.63 13.21
CA GLY A 166 7.88 -7.24 12.59
C GLY A 166 7.58 -8.61 11.96
N VAL A 167 6.93 -9.51 12.70
CA VAL A 167 6.63 -10.87 12.19
C VAL A 167 5.59 -10.85 11.08
N MET A 168 4.58 -9.97 11.17
CA MET A 168 3.56 -9.79 10.14
C MET A 168 4.15 -9.19 8.87
N GLY A 169 4.99 -8.14 8.98
CA GLY A 169 5.69 -7.54 7.85
C GLY A 169 6.65 -8.52 7.16
N ALA A 170 7.37 -9.34 7.93
CA ALA A 170 8.23 -10.38 7.39
C ALA A 170 7.44 -11.46 6.62
N ALA A 171 6.31 -11.92 7.16
CA ALA A 171 5.43 -12.88 6.50
C ALA A 171 4.86 -12.34 5.18
N MET A 172 4.41 -11.09 5.18
CA MET A 172 3.92 -10.40 3.98
C MET A 172 5.02 -10.31 2.91
N THR A 173 6.24 -9.92 3.30
CA THR A 173 7.41 -9.87 2.41
C THR A 173 7.69 -11.21 1.76
N GLN A 174 7.69 -12.30 2.55
CA GLN A 174 7.86 -13.66 2.04
C GLN A 174 6.74 -14.05 1.07
N GLY A 175 5.52 -13.64 1.36
CA GLY A 175 4.37 -13.84 0.47
C GLY A 175 4.55 -13.15 -0.88
N TYR A 176 4.98 -11.90 -0.90
CA TYR A 176 5.23 -11.16 -2.15
C TYR A 176 6.38 -11.74 -2.96
N GLN A 177 7.51 -12.02 -2.34
CA GLN A 177 8.77 -12.36 -3.03
C GLN A 177 8.96 -13.86 -3.21
N GLY A 178 8.62 -14.66 -2.20
CA GLY A 178 8.84 -16.10 -2.19
C GLY A 178 10.31 -16.50 -2.08
N VAL A 179 11.24 -15.55 -2.08
CA VAL A 179 12.69 -15.73 -1.95
C VAL A 179 13.29 -14.59 -1.11
N ASP A 180 14.48 -14.83 -0.59
CA ASP A 180 15.31 -13.82 0.07
C ASP A 180 16.09 -13.02 -0.98
N MET A 181 15.75 -11.73 -1.15
CA MET A 181 16.40 -10.84 -2.13
C MET A 181 17.87 -10.51 -1.79
N ARG A 182 18.39 -10.94 -0.63
CA ARG A 182 19.83 -10.85 -0.34
C ARG A 182 20.65 -11.89 -1.11
N THR A 183 19.99 -12.95 -1.56
CA THR A 183 20.62 -14.00 -2.39
C THR A 183 20.64 -13.62 -3.89
N GLU A 184 21.25 -14.46 -4.72
CA GLU A 184 21.24 -14.31 -6.19
C GLU A 184 20.06 -15.04 -6.86
N GLU A 185 19.12 -15.56 -6.07
CA GLU A 185 17.96 -16.29 -6.58
C GLU A 185 17.02 -15.33 -7.34
N ILE A 186 16.57 -15.79 -8.53
CA ILE A 186 15.65 -15.02 -9.37
C ILE A 186 14.21 -15.32 -8.93
N LEU A 187 13.41 -14.27 -8.70
CA LEU A 187 12.00 -14.39 -8.36
C LEU A 187 11.24 -15.18 -9.44
N ARG A 188 10.25 -15.96 -9.00
CA ARG A 188 9.29 -16.56 -9.93
C ARG A 188 8.44 -15.48 -10.60
N ALA A 189 7.94 -15.72 -11.81
CA ALA A 189 7.15 -14.73 -12.55
C ALA A 189 5.79 -14.38 -11.92
N ASN A 190 5.33 -15.16 -10.96
CA ASN A 190 4.12 -14.90 -10.16
C ASN A 190 4.42 -14.26 -8.80
N ARG A 191 5.61 -13.72 -8.62
CA ARG A 191 6.08 -13.00 -7.43
C ARG A 191 6.54 -11.60 -7.83
N ILE A 192 6.49 -10.67 -6.88
CA ILE A 192 6.90 -9.29 -7.06
C ILE A 192 7.86 -8.88 -5.95
N MET A 193 8.73 -7.91 -6.21
CA MET A 193 9.61 -7.36 -5.19
C MET A 193 8.81 -6.55 -4.18
N ALA A 194 9.08 -6.74 -2.90
CA ALA A 194 8.52 -5.96 -1.81
C ALA A 194 9.33 -4.69 -1.53
N CYS A 195 8.69 -3.69 -0.94
CA CYS A 195 9.29 -2.46 -0.48
C CYS A 195 8.85 -2.15 0.95
N LEU A 196 9.78 -2.24 1.88
CA LEU A 196 9.56 -1.89 3.28
C LEU A 196 9.35 -0.39 3.43
N LYS A 197 8.26 0.04 4.05
CA LYS A 197 7.94 1.46 4.25
C LYS A 197 7.35 1.74 5.63
N HIS A 198 7.41 2.99 6.11
CA HIS A 198 8.24 4.11 5.61
C HIS A 198 9.44 4.29 6.52
N PHE A 199 10.64 4.15 5.99
CA PHE A 199 11.87 4.14 6.78
C PHE A 199 12.38 5.57 7.04
N ALA A 200 12.20 6.12 8.29
CA ALA A 200 11.70 5.36 9.44
C ALA A 200 10.93 6.26 10.40
N LEU A 201 10.30 5.63 11.39
CA LEU A 201 9.66 6.27 12.53
C LEU A 201 8.38 7.06 12.22
N TYR A 202 7.81 6.94 11.04
CA TYR A 202 6.74 7.80 10.56
C TYR A 202 5.45 7.70 11.41
N GLY A 203 5.15 6.55 12.00
CA GLY A 203 4.03 6.41 12.93
C GLY A 203 4.21 7.11 14.28
N GLY A 204 5.40 7.69 14.53
CA GLY A 204 5.71 8.49 15.71
C GLY A 204 5.49 9.99 15.55
N VAL A 205 4.85 10.45 14.46
CA VAL A 205 4.59 11.87 14.19
C VAL A 205 3.79 12.53 15.31
N GLU A 206 4.19 13.75 15.67
CA GLU A 206 3.58 14.49 16.77
C GLU A 206 2.08 14.71 16.55
N SER A 207 1.32 14.45 17.60
CA SER A 207 -0.15 14.61 17.63
C SER A 207 -0.91 13.75 16.61
N GLY A 208 -0.29 12.71 16.03
CA GLY A 208 -0.88 11.92 14.96
C GLY A 208 -1.18 12.72 13.69
N LYS A 209 -0.52 13.86 13.53
CA LYS A 209 -0.72 14.75 12.38
C LYS A 209 0.18 14.30 11.23
N GLU A 210 -0.43 14.09 10.08
CA GLU A 210 0.27 13.65 8.86
C GLU A 210 1.40 14.63 8.49
N TYR A 211 2.53 14.08 8.01
CA TYR A 211 3.73 14.82 7.61
C TYR A 211 4.42 15.64 8.71
N ASN A 212 4.06 15.44 9.97
CA ASN A 212 4.62 16.19 11.08
C ASN A 212 5.99 15.64 11.53
N THR A 213 6.64 16.35 12.42
CA THR A 213 7.94 16.02 13.00
C THR A 213 7.86 14.78 13.89
N VAL A 214 8.95 14.04 13.96
CA VAL A 214 9.19 12.98 14.96
C VAL A 214 10.32 13.43 15.86
N ASP A 215 10.04 13.50 17.16
CA ASP A 215 11.05 13.74 18.21
C ASP A 215 11.00 12.62 19.25
N MET A 216 12.08 11.87 19.36
CA MET A 216 12.23 10.81 20.35
C MET A 216 13.70 10.44 20.58
N SER A 217 13.97 9.88 21.77
CA SER A 217 15.31 9.40 22.09
C SER A 217 15.72 8.20 21.24
N ARG A 218 17.01 8.02 21.00
CA ARG A 218 17.56 6.85 20.30
C ARG A 218 17.21 5.53 20.98
N VAL A 219 17.11 5.51 22.31
CA VAL A 219 16.67 4.33 23.07
C VAL A 219 15.24 3.93 22.66
N ARG A 220 14.35 4.91 22.56
CA ARG A 220 12.98 4.67 22.11
C ARG A 220 12.92 4.22 20.65
N MET A 221 13.70 4.85 19.77
CA MET A 221 13.83 4.42 18.37
C MET A 221 14.20 2.94 18.27
N MET A 222 15.29 2.54 18.95
CA MET A 222 15.85 1.18 18.85
C MET A 222 14.98 0.11 19.50
N ASN A 223 14.22 0.43 20.54
CA ASN A 223 13.44 -0.57 21.26
C ASN A 223 11.96 -0.65 20.79
N GLN A 224 11.42 0.41 20.23
CA GLN A 224 9.98 0.47 19.93
C GLN A 224 9.67 0.65 18.44
N TYR A 225 10.40 1.52 17.74
CA TYR A 225 10.02 1.89 16.37
C TYR A 225 10.83 1.17 15.29
N LEU A 226 12.11 0.88 15.55
CA LEU A 226 13.01 0.26 14.55
C LEU A 226 12.94 -1.27 14.44
N PRO A 227 12.56 -2.04 15.49
CA PRO A 227 12.56 -3.49 15.40
C PRO A 227 11.73 -4.09 14.26
N PRO A 228 10.54 -3.57 13.88
CA PRO A 228 9.78 -4.10 12.75
C PRO A 228 10.51 -3.99 11.42
N TYR A 229 11.21 -2.86 11.19
CA TYR A 229 11.99 -2.67 9.98
C TYR A 229 13.16 -3.65 9.91
N GLU A 230 13.86 -3.84 11.02
CA GLU A 230 14.96 -4.81 11.11
C GLU A 230 14.47 -6.24 10.81
N ALA A 231 13.31 -6.62 11.33
CA ALA A 231 12.71 -7.93 11.07
C ALA A 231 12.43 -8.14 9.58
N VAL A 232 11.89 -7.14 8.88
CA VAL A 232 11.61 -7.22 7.44
C VAL A 232 12.90 -7.20 6.61
N VAL A 233 13.91 -6.44 7.02
CA VAL A 233 15.24 -6.49 6.38
C VAL A 233 15.84 -7.90 6.53
N LYS A 234 15.74 -8.51 7.71
CA LYS A 234 16.18 -9.89 7.96
C LYS A 234 15.38 -10.93 7.17
N ALA A 235 14.13 -10.63 6.81
CA ALA A 235 13.33 -11.48 5.91
C ALA A 235 13.73 -11.35 4.44
N GLY A 236 14.68 -10.48 4.10
CA GLY A 236 15.26 -10.36 2.76
C GLY A 236 14.47 -9.49 1.80
N VAL A 237 13.89 -8.40 2.28
CA VAL A 237 13.18 -7.42 1.43
C VAL A 237 14.11 -6.82 0.36
N GLY A 238 13.58 -6.62 -0.86
CA GLY A 238 14.37 -6.14 -2.01
C GLY A 238 14.58 -4.63 -2.07
N SER A 239 13.67 -3.84 -1.50
CA SER A 239 13.76 -2.38 -1.47
C SER A 239 13.20 -1.79 -0.19
N VAL A 240 13.57 -0.54 0.08
CA VAL A 240 13.12 0.25 1.24
C VAL A 240 12.69 1.62 0.73
N MET A 241 11.58 2.15 1.25
CA MET A 241 11.10 3.51 0.97
C MET A 241 11.37 4.42 2.17
N SER A 242 12.01 5.58 1.94
CA SER A 242 12.22 6.58 2.98
C SER A 242 10.91 7.26 3.38
N SER A 243 10.83 7.72 4.63
CA SER A 243 9.67 8.45 5.14
C SER A 243 9.79 9.96 4.92
N PHE A 244 8.66 10.68 5.10
CA PHE A 244 8.58 12.14 4.94
C PHE A 244 9.13 12.93 6.12
N ASN A 245 9.03 12.38 7.35
CA ASN A 245 9.29 13.10 8.59
C ASN A 245 10.77 13.43 8.81
N LEU A 246 11.00 14.36 9.70
CA LEU A 246 12.32 14.60 10.29
C LEU A 246 12.65 13.52 11.32
N ILE A 247 13.92 13.18 11.41
CA ILE A 247 14.50 12.33 12.48
C ILE A 247 15.70 13.08 13.04
N ASP A 248 15.63 13.52 14.28
CA ASP A 248 16.69 14.31 14.91
C ASP A 248 17.01 15.56 14.08
N TYR A 249 15.94 16.29 13.65
CA TYR A 249 15.96 17.46 12.78
C TYR A 249 16.56 17.28 11.38
N ILE A 250 16.81 16.05 10.96
CA ILE A 250 17.28 15.72 9.60
C ILE A 250 16.16 15.01 8.84
N PRO A 251 15.79 15.44 7.62
CA PRO A 251 14.83 14.70 6.79
C PRO A 251 15.23 13.24 6.63
N ALA A 252 14.31 12.30 6.84
CA ALA A 252 14.61 10.88 6.77
C ALA A 252 15.30 10.49 5.45
N THR A 253 14.86 11.06 4.33
CA THR A 253 15.44 10.87 2.99
C THR A 253 16.91 11.30 2.89
N ALA A 254 17.37 12.24 3.74
CA ALA A 254 18.74 12.75 3.79
C ALA A 254 19.50 12.32 5.06
N ASN A 255 18.92 11.42 5.86
CA ASN A 255 19.51 11.00 7.13
C ASN A 255 20.53 9.87 6.94
N LYS A 256 21.81 10.25 6.83
CA LYS A 256 22.91 9.30 6.61
C LYS A 256 23.04 8.26 7.74
N TRP A 257 22.82 8.66 8.99
CA TRP A 257 22.88 7.73 10.12
C TRP A 257 21.84 6.63 9.94
N MET A 258 20.60 6.99 9.58
CA MET A 258 19.53 6.02 9.39
C MET A 258 19.75 5.15 8.13
N MET A 259 19.98 5.80 6.97
CA MET A 259 20.06 5.11 5.68
C MET A 259 21.35 4.30 5.49
N THR A 260 22.47 4.79 6.00
CA THR A 260 23.76 4.14 5.79
C THR A 260 24.21 3.37 7.02
N ASP A 261 24.24 4.00 8.20
CA ASP A 261 24.86 3.37 9.36
C ASP A 261 23.94 2.30 9.98
N VAL A 262 22.65 2.58 10.17
CA VAL A 262 21.68 1.63 10.70
C VAL A 262 21.28 0.61 9.63
N LEU A 263 20.63 1.08 8.55
CA LEU A 263 20.02 0.19 7.55
C LEU A 263 21.05 -0.71 6.86
N ARG A 264 22.16 -0.14 6.37
CA ARG A 264 23.12 -0.88 5.55
C ARG A 264 24.24 -1.51 6.35
N LYS A 265 24.92 -0.75 7.25
CA LYS A 265 26.08 -1.28 7.97
C LYS A 265 25.67 -2.17 9.13
N GLN A 266 24.67 -1.77 9.92
CA GLN A 266 24.26 -2.53 11.10
C GLN A 266 23.37 -3.71 10.72
N TRP A 267 22.34 -3.52 9.84
CA TRP A 267 21.39 -4.56 9.47
C TRP A 267 21.75 -5.33 8.19
N GLY A 268 22.75 -4.87 7.43
CA GLY A 268 23.23 -5.55 6.24
C GLY A 268 22.30 -5.48 5.03
N PHE A 269 21.44 -4.45 4.96
CA PHE A 269 20.58 -4.25 3.80
C PHE A 269 21.40 -3.98 2.53
N ASN A 270 21.19 -4.78 1.49
CA ASN A 270 21.92 -4.70 0.22
C ASN A 270 21.06 -4.33 -0.99
N GLY A 271 19.74 -4.15 -0.81
CA GLY A 271 18.84 -3.65 -1.84
C GLY A 271 18.96 -2.12 -2.07
N PHE A 272 18.05 -1.53 -2.81
CA PHE A 272 18.02 -0.09 -3.05
C PHE A 272 17.00 0.63 -2.15
N VAL A 273 17.27 1.91 -1.88
CA VAL A 273 16.37 2.83 -1.18
C VAL A 273 15.71 3.75 -2.21
N VAL A 274 14.39 3.74 -2.27
CA VAL A 274 13.58 4.72 -3.01
C VAL A 274 13.04 5.77 -2.04
N THR A 275 12.85 7.00 -2.51
CA THR A 275 12.14 8.01 -1.72
C THR A 275 10.63 7.73 -1.68
N ASP A 276 9.92 8.28 -0.71
CA ASP A 276 8.49 8.50 -0.86
C ASP A 276 8.23 9.62 -1.88
N TYR A 277 6.96 9.85 -2.23
CA TYR A 277 6.55 10.76 -3.29
C TYR A 277 7.08 12.17 -3.07
N ALA A 278 7.91 12.64 -4.00
CA ALA A 278 8.55 13.97 -3.98
C ALA A 278 9.37 14.29 -2.72
N SER A 279 9.78 13.30 -1.90
CA SER A 279 10.47 13.56 -0.62
C SER A 279 11.79 14.31 -0.76
N ILE A 280 12.50 14.24 -1.89
CA ILE A 280 13.71 15.08 -2.09
C ILE A 280 13.32 16.55 -2.20
N ALA A 281 12.23 16.87 -2.89
CA ALA A 281 11.74 18.24 -2.98
C ALA A 281 11.27 18.78 -1.61
N GLU A 282 10.70 17.91 -0.77
CA GLU A 282 10.26 18.27 0.57
C GLU A 282 11.40 18.60 1.55
N ILE A 283 12.65 18.18 1.26
CA ILE A 283 13.83 18.60 2.05
C ILE A 283 13.93 20.12 2.14
N LEU A 284 13.48 20.85 1.11
CA LEU A 284 13.44 22.31 1.13
C LEU A 284 12.44 22.83 2.17
N GLN A 285 11.29 22.19 2.29
CA GLN A 285 10.25 22.56 3.26
C GLN A 285 10.75 22.38 4.70
N HIS A 286 11.62 21.41 4.93
CA HIS A 286 12.28 21.18 6.22
C HIS A 286 13.43 22.16 6.50
N GLY A 287 13.81 23.01 5.53
CA GLY A 287 14.82 24.05 5.71
C GLY A 287 16.28 23.57 5.81
N THR A 288 16.56 22.32 5.45
CA THR A 288 17.93 21.76 5.52
C THR A 288 18.71 21.88 4.21
N ALA A 289 18.07 22.27 3.12
CA ALA A 289 18.68 22.57 1.83
C ALA A 289 18.17 23.92 1.29
N LYS A 290 19.03 24.67 0.64
CA LYS A 290 18.68 25.98 0.05
C LYS A 290 17.98 25.87 -1.30
N ASP A 291 18.22 24.78 -2.03
CA ASP A 291 17.64 24.49 -3.34
C ASP A 291 17.56 22.99 -3.60
N ILE A 292 16.82 22.59 -4.65
CA ILE A 292 16.59 21.19 -5.00
C ILE A 292 17.88 20.46 -5.37
N LYS A 293 18.89 21.17 -5.89
CA LYS A 293 20.20 20.60 -6.19
C LYS A 293 20.90 20.15 -4.91
N GLU A 294 20.96 21.03 -3.89
CA GLU A 294 21.55 20.66 -2.60
C GLU A 294 20.77 19.54 -1.91
N ALA A 295 19.44 19.54 -2.01
CA ALA A 295 18.60 18.46 -1.51
C ALA A 295 18.94 17.12 -2.19
N SER A 296 19.15 17.10 -3.51
CA SER A 296 19.56 15.90 -4.25
C SER A 296 20.94 15.38 -3.80
N GLU A 297 21.88 16.29 -3.53
CA GLU A 297 23.22 15.96 -3.02
C GLU A 297 23.15 15.32 -1.63
N GLN A 298 22.33 15.88 -0.74
CA GLN A 298 22.13 15.36 0.62
C GLN A 298 21.50 13.97 0.58
N ALA A 299 20.45 13.76 -0.22
CA ALA A 299 19.76 12.47 -0.35
C ALA A 299 20.70 11.37 -0.88
N LEU A 300 21.43 11.63 -1.98
CA LEU A 300 22.37 10.65 -2.56
C LEU A 300 23.48 10.28 -1.56
N LYS A 301 24.09 11.27 -0.90
CA LYS A 301 25.15 11.07 0.12
C LYS A 301 24.66 10.31 1.35
N ALA A 302 23.37 10.42 1.68
CA ALA A 302 22.78 9.67 2.77
C ALA A 302 22.60 8.19 2.43
N GLY A 303 22.56 7.82 1.15
CA GLY A 303 22.37 6.45 0.69
C GLY A 303 21.01 6.17 0.08
N THR A 304 20.26 7.21 -0.29
CA THR A 304 19.05 7.13 -1.12
C THR A 304 19.43 6.89 -2.57
N ASP A 305 18.86 5.86 -3.19
CA ASP A 305 19.27 5.39 -4.51
C ASP A 305 18.31 5.80 -5.63
N MET A 306 17.02 6.00 -5.36
CA MET A 306 16.01 6.27 -6.38
C MET A 306 15.08 7.40 -5.94
N ASP A 307 14.85 8.36 -6.83
CA ASP A 307 14.01 9.56 -6.64
C ASP A 307 12.61 9.29 -7.22
N MET A 308 11.60 9.29 -6.36
CA MET A 308 10.20 9.20 -6.77
C MET A 308 9.64 10.62 -6.98
N CYS A 309 9.42 10.98 -8.23
CA CYS A 309 8.69 12.18 -8.68
C CYS A 309 9.31 13.57 -8.41
N SER A 310 10.44 13.71 -7.72
CA SER A 310 11.07 15.04 -7.57
C SER A 310 11.79 15.51 -8.83
N ASN A 311 12.20 14.58 -9.71
CA ASN A 311 13.13 14.86 -10.84
C ASN A 311 14.44 15.53 -10.39
N ALA A 312 14.79 15.42 -9.11
CA ALA A 312 15.94 16.07 -8.52
C ALA A 312 17.26 15.47 -9.01
N PHE A 313 17.34 14.13 -9.03
CA PHE A 313 18.53 13.43 -9.48
C PHE A 313 18.80 13.67 -10.97
N VAL A 314 17.81 13.48 -11.83
CA VAL A 314 17.96 13.63 -13.29
C VAL A 314 18.35 15.06 -13.68
N LYS A 315 17.80 16.06 -13.01
CA LYS A 315 18.06 17.47 -13.34
C LYS A 315 19.37 18.02 -12.79
N HIS A 316 19.89 17.48 -11.68
CA HIS A 316 20.93 18.16 -10.93
C HIS A 316 22.21 17.36 -10.69
N LEU A 317 22.19 16.03 -10.63
CA LEU A 317 23.38 15.24 -10.23
C LEU A 317 24.56 15.38 -11.21
N ALA A 318 24.32 15.47 -12.52
CA ALA A 318 25.41 15.68 -13.48
C ALA A 318 26.18 17.00 -13.20
N LYS A 319 25.47 18.08 -12.86
CA LYS A 319 26.06 19.35 -12.46
C LYS A 319 26.79 19.23 -11.12
N SER A 320 26.20 18.55 -10.15
CA SER A 320 26.79 18.35 -8.82
C SER A 320 28.09 17.52 -8.89
N ILE A 321 28.19 16.56 -9.80
CA ILE A 321 29.42 15.81 -10.08
C ILE A 321 30.49 16.73 -10.69
N ALA A 322 30.14 17.51 -11.72
CA ALA A 322 31.06 18.45 -12.34
C ALA A 322 31.59 19.51 -11.35
N GLU A 323 30.81 19.89 -10.34
CA GLU A 323 31.21 20.79 -9.27
C GLU A 323 31.94 20.07 -8.09
N GLY A 324 32.14 18.76 -8.16
CA GLY A 324 32.80 17.98 -7.10
C GLY A 324 32.00 17.88 -5.80
N LYS A 325 30.67 18.09 -5.83
CA LYS A 325 29.77 18.01 -4.67
C LYS A 325 29.38 16.57 -4.33
N VAL A 326 29.22 15.73 -5.33
CA VAL A 326 29.05 14.28 -5.24
C VAL A 326 29.98 13.59 -6.22
N SER A 327 30.28 12.32 -6.01
CA SER A 327 31.14 11.56 -6.94
C SER A 327 30.32 10.77 -7.96
N GLU A 328 30.91 10.46 -9.12
CA GLU A 328 30.29 9.50 -10.05
C GLU A 328 30.15 8.11 -9.42
N GLU A 329 31.01 7.74 -8.47
CA GLU A 329 30.91 6.45 -7.77
C GLU A 329 29.67 6.37 -6.87
N ASP A 330 29.21 7.48 -6.27
CA ASP A 330 27.94 7.52 -5.53
C ASP A 330 26.77 7.15 -6.46
N VAL A 331 26.76 7.68 -7.69
CA VAL A 331 25.78 7.33 -8.72
C VAL A 331 25.94 5.88 -9.19
N ASN A 332 27.16 5.41 -9.38
CA ASN A 332 27.44 4.02 -9.77
C ASN A 332 26.90 3.02 -8.74
N ILE A 333 27.08 3.32 -7.44
CA ILE A 333 26.59 2.48 -6.35
C ILE A 333 25.05 2.42 -6.35
N ALA A 334 24.38 3.56 -6.47
CA ALA A 334 22.91 3.63 -6.52
C ALA A 334 22.35 2.92 -7.77
N CYS A 335 22.90 3.20 -8.94
CA CYS A 335 22.52 2.56 -10.20
C CYS A 335 22.71 1.03 -10.14
N ARG A 336 23.84 0.55 -9.61
CA ARG A 336 24.12 -0.89 -9.47
C ARG A 336 23.05 -1.60 -8.66
N ARG A 337 22.61 -1.06 -7.53
CA ARG A 337 21.57 -1.64 -6.68
C ARG A 337 20.23 -1.80 -7.42
N ILE A 338 19.88 -0.82 -8.23
CA ILE A 338 18.67 -0.87 -9.06
C ILE A 338 18.80 -1.92 -10.17
N LEU A 339 19.95 -1.99 -10.83
CA LEU A 339 20.22 -3.02 -11.85
C LEU A 339 20.23 -4.44 -11.24
N GLU A 340 20.74 -4.60 -10.01
CA GLU A 340 20.68 -5.86 -9.26
C GLU A 340 19.25 -6.30 -8.99
N ALA A 341 18.36 -5.36 -8.59
CA ALA A 341 16.95 -5.65 -8.41
C ALA A 341 16.28 -6.10 -9.72
N LYS A 342 16.56 -5.44 -10.85
CA LYS A 342 16.07 -5.83 -12.17
C LYS A 342 16.56 -7.22 -12.59
N TYR A 343 17.81 -7.55 -12.26
CA TYR A 343 18.37 -8.88 -12.51
C TYR A 343 17.63 -9.95 -11.70
N LYS A 344 17.47 -9.74 -10.39
CA LYS A 344 16.77 -10.67 -9.49
C LYS A 344 15.29 -10.83 -9.84
N LEU A 345 14.68 -9.83 -10.43
CA LEU A 345 13.34 -9.91 -11.04
C LEU A 345 13.35 -10.70 -12.38
N GLY A 346 14.52 -11.07 -12.90
CA GLY A 346 14.67 -11.81 -14.16
C GLY A 346 14.40 -10.99 -15.42
N LEU A 347 14.34 -9.67 -15.30
CA LEU A 347 13.98 -8.76 -16.40
C LEU A 347 15.03 -8.70 -17.51
N PHE A 348 16.30 -9.00 -17.20
CA PHE A 348 17.36 -9.04 -18.22
C PHE A 348 17.35 -10.33 -19.04
N SER A 349 16.85 -11.42 -18.49
CA SER A 349 16.67 -12.67 -19.24
C SER A 349 15.39 -12.69 -20.05
N ASP A 350 14.33 -12.07 -19.54
CA ASP A 350 13.06 -11.89 -20.23
C ASP A 350 12.39 -10.59 -19.75
N PRO A 351 12.53 -9.49 -20.49
CA PRO A 351 11.95 -8.19 -20.11
C PRO A 351 10.42 -8.17 -20.12
N TYR A 352 9.78 -9.15 -20.78
CA TYR A 352 8.33 -9.26 -20.90
C TYR A 352 7.73 -10.37 -20.02
N ARG A 353 8.52 -10.96 -19.11
CA ARG A 353 8.06 -12.10 -18.29
C ARG A 353 6.82 -11.83 -17.45
N TYR A 354 6.58 -10.56 -17.09
CA TYR A 354 5.38 -10.11 -16.40
C TYR A 354 4.23 -9.70 -17.36
N CYS A 355 4.48 -9.66 -18.68
CA CYS A 355 3.52 -9.26 -19.70
C CYS A 355 2.86 -10.46 -20.37
N ASN A 356 2.20 -11.33 -19.59
CA ASN A 356 1.60 -12.56 -20.09
C ASN A 356 0.07 -12.48 -20.10
N THR A 357 -0.52 -12.32 -21.29
CA THR A 357 -1.97 -12.18 -21.48
C THR A 357 -2.79 -13.39 -21.04
N LYS A 358 -2.22 -14.60 -21.01
CA LYS A 358 -2.92 -15.79 -20.50
C LYS A 358 -3.07 -15.68 -18.99
N ARG A 359 -2.00 -15.28 -18.28
CA ARG A 359 -2.01 -15.09 -16.83
C ARG A 359 -3.00 -14.00 -16.42
N SER A 360 -3.00 -12.86 -17.11
CA SER A 360 -3.91 -11.76 -16.83
C SER A 360 -5.39 -12.20 -16.87
N LYS A 361 -5.75 -13.06 -17.82
CA LYS A 361 -7.12 -13.58 -17.95
C LYS A 361 -7.49 -14.69 -16.95
N SER A 362 -6.51 -15.43 -16.43
CA SER A 362 -6.76 -16.63 -15.63
C SER A 362 -6.39 -16.52 -14.15
N GLU A 363 -5.61 -15.51 -13.75
CA GLU A 363 -5.08 -15.41 -12.39
C GLU A 363 -5.66 -14.25 -11.56
N ILE A 364 -6.30 -13.25 -12.21
CA ILE A 364 -6.86 -12.08 -11.54
C ILE A 364 -8.31 -12.31 -11.14
N TYR A 365 -8.65 -12.00 -9.89
CA TYR A 365 -10.00 -12.06 -9.31
C TYR A 365 -10.69 -13.43 -9.46
N THR A 366 -9.94 -14.50 -9.32
CA THR A 366 -10.47 -15.87 -9.45
C THR A 366 -11.36 -16.24 -8.25
N ALA A 367 -12.18 -17.30 -8.41
CA ALA A 367 -12.99 -17.82 -7.31
C ALA A 367 -12.11 -18.29 -6.13
N GLU A 368 -10.95 -18.89 -6.42
CA GLU A 368 -9.96 -19.30 -5.41
C GLU A 368 -9.40 -18.10 -4.64
N ASN A 369 -9.00 -17.02 -5.35
CA ASN A 369 -8.47 -15.81 -4.73
C ASN A 369 -9.53 -15.16 -3.81
N ARG A 370 -10.79 -15.06 -4.28
CA ARG A 370 -11.90 -14.53 -3.47
C ARG A 370 -12.20 -15.38 -2.25
N GLN A 371 -12.11 -16.72 -2.39
CA GLN A 371 -12.30 -17.62 -1.25
C GLN A 371 -11.16 -17.45 -0.23
N ALA A 372 -9.92 -17.27 -0.68
CA ALA A 372 -8.79 -16.95 0.21
C ALA A 372 -9.05 -15.64 0.97
N ALA A 373 -9.50 -14.58 0.27
CA ALA A 373 -9.83 -13.30 0.92
C ALA A 373 -10.94 -13.44 1.95
N ARG A 374 -11.99 -14.23 1.65
CA ARG A 374 -13.07 -14.51 2.58
C ARG A 374 -12.58 -15.25 3.84
N ASN A 375 -11.72 -16.25 3.67
CA ASN A 375 -11.19 -17.05 4.78
C ASN A 375 -10.35 -16.14 5.70
N VAL A 376 -9.42 -15.40 5.14
CA VAL A 376 -8.58 -14.45 5.90
C VAL A 376 -9.44 -13.40 6.60
N ALA A 377 -10.45 -12.84 5.91
CA ALA A 377 -11.34 -11.84 6.53
C ALA A 377 -12.08 -12.40 7.75
N ALA A 378 -12.50 -13.66 7.72
CA ALA A 378 -13.18 -14.28 8.85
C ALA A 378 -12.28 -14.37 10.10
N GLU A 379 -10.96 -14.49 9.94
CA GLU A 379 -10.00 -14.55 11.04
C GLU A 379 -9.69 -13.15 11.64
N THR A 380 -10.05 -12.07 10.93
CA THR A 380 -9.76 -10.69 11.38
C THR A 380 -10.88 -10.07 12.19
N PHE A 381 -12.06 -10.70 12.31
CA PHE A 381 -13.17 -10.15 13.06
C PHE A 381 -12.92 -10.24 14.56
N VAL A 382 -13.07 -9.11 15.25
CA VAL A 382 -12.94 -9.02 16.70
C VAL A 382 -14.33 -8.96 17.34
N LEU A 383 -14.68 -9.98 18.12
CA LEU A 383 -15.92 -10.01 18.88
C LEU A 383 -15.75 -9.22 20.18
N LEU A 384 -16.20 -7.97 20.19
CA LEU A 384 -16.06 -7.06 21.34
C LEU A 384 -17.05 -7.38 22.46
N LYS A 385 -18.27 -7.82 22.10
CA LYS A 385 -19.36 -8.10 23.06
C LYS A 385 -20.37 -9.08 22.45
N ASN A 386 -20.83 -10.07 23.24
CA ASN A 386 -21.91 -10.97 22.88
C ASN A 386 -22.72 -11.40 24.10
N GLU A 387 -23.28 -10.41 24.81
CA GLU A 387 -24.18 -10.66 25.94
C GLU A 387 -25.49 -11.27 25.45
N GLY A 388 -26.02 -12.25 26.21
CA GLY A 388 -27.24 -12.95 25.85
C GLY A 388 -27.10 -13.91 24.67
N ASN A 389 -25.88 -14.17 24.16
CA ASN A 389 -25.60 -15.10 23.05
C ASN A 389 -26.42 -14.78 21.79
N ILE A 390 -26.57 -13.49 21.45
CA ILE A 390 -27.32 -13.07 20.25
C ILE A 390 -26.59 -13.45 18.96
N LEU A 391 -25.26 -13.57 19.00
CA LEU A 391 -24.43 -14.03 17.90
C LEU A 391 -24.04 -15.51 18.11
N PRO A 392 -24.02 -16.33 17.04
CA PRO A 392 -24.38 -16.00 15.65
C PRO A 392 -25.87 -15.72 15.48
N LEU A 393 -26.21 -14.74 14.62
CA LEU A 393 -27.60 -14.41 14.32
C LEU A 393 -28.36 -15.62 13.77
N LYS A 394 -29.57 -15.85 14.29
CA LYS A 394 -30.49 -16.81 13.70
C LYS A 394 -30.98 -16.29 12.34
N LYS A 395 -31.11 -17.20 11.39
CA LYS A 395 -31.61 -16.91 10.03
C LYS A 395 -33.12 -17.13 9.98
N GLU A 396 -33.87 -16.39 10.82
CA GLU A 396 -35.32 -16.50 10.97
C GLU A 396 -35.94 -15.13 11.25
N GLY A 397 -37.24 -15.00 11.06
CA GLY A 397 -37.98 -13.76 11.39
C GLY A 397 -37.63 -12.59 10.49
N LYS A 398 -37.69 -11.37 11.05
CA LYS A 398 -37.40 -10.11 10.38
C LYS A 398 -36.11 -9.49 10.95
N ILE A 399 -35.13 -9.24 10.10
CA ILE A 399 -33.85 -8.61 10.44
C ILE A 399 -33.83 -7.23 9.80
N ALA A 400 -33.64 -6.17 10.58
CA ALA A 400 -33.42 -4.83 10.03
C ALA A 400 -31.93 -4.56 9.90
N LEU A 401 -31.44 -4.34 8.69
CA LEU A 401 -30.10 -3.85 8.41
C LEU A 401 -30.18 -2.32 8.25
N ILE A 402 -29.49 -1.60 9.14
CA ILE A 402 -29.52 -0.15 9.21
C ILE A 402 -28.10 0.40 9.25
N GLY A 403 -27.83 1.46 8.50
CA GLY A 403 -26.56 2.16 8.56
C GLY A 403 -26.02 2.58 7.20
N PRO A 404 -25.25 3.70 7.17
CA PRO A 404 -24.76 4.27 5.93
C PRO A 404 -23.69 3.39 5.23
N LEU A 405 -23.10 2.44 5.96
CA LEU A 405 -22.07 1.54 5.43
C LEU A 405 -22.63 0.17 4.99
N ALA A 406 -23.94 -0.03 5.10
CA ALA A 406 -24.58 -1.31 4.75
C ALA A 406 -24.60 -1.59 3.24
N ASP A 407 -24.82 -0.57 2.41
CA ASP A 407 -24.97 -0.70 0.96
C ASP A 407 -24.06 0.29 0.21
N THR A 408 -22.75 0.12 0.40
CA THR A 408 -21.72 0.93 -0.26
C THR A 408 -20.59 0.05 -0.77
N ARG A 409 -20.09 0.30 -1.99
CA ARG A 409 -18.92 -0.37 -2.56
C ARG A 409 -17.65 0.48 -2.44
N ASN A 410 -17.80 1.80 -2.37
CA ASN A 410 -16.66 2.72 -2.34
C ASN A 410 -15.93 2.73 -0.99
N ASN A 411 -16.60 2.32 0.09
CA ASN A 411 -16.04 2.30 1.45
C ASN A 411 -15.59 0.91 1.91
N ILE A 412 -15.65 -0.12 1.04
CA ILE A 412 -15.31 -1.50 1.43
C ILE A 412 -13.80 -1.74 1.41
N ALA A 413 -13.11 -1.20 0.40
CA ALA A 413 -11.72 -1.58 0.15
C ALA A 413 -10.73 -0.94 1.14
N GLY A 414 -10.98 0.27 1.63
CA GLY A 414 -10.09 0.96 2.58
C GLY A 414 -8.89 1.63 1.90
N THR A 415 -7.85 1.88 2.70
CA THR A 415 -6.67 2.66 2.31
C THR A 415 -5.85 2.00 1.19
N TRP A 416 -5.27 2.83 0.31
CA TRP A 416 -4.35 2.43 -0.76
C TRP A 416 -4.80 1.21 -1.60
N SER A 417 -6.09 1.15 -1.91
CA SER A 417 -6.67 0.09 -2.76
C SER A 417 -6.67 0.51 -4.24
N VAL A 418 -5.49 0.88 -4.75
CA VAL A 418 -5.33 1.52 -6.08
C VAL A 418 -5.83 0.68 -7.25
N ALA A 419 -5.70 -0.64 -7.17
CA ALA A 419 -6.13 -1.55 -8.23
C ALA A 419 -7.58 -2.03 -8.07
N GLN A 420 -8.32 -1.55 -7.06
CA GLN A 420 -9.69 -1.96 -6.77
C GLN A 420 -10.65 -1.80 -7.96
N VAL A 421 -11.63 -2.68 -8.02
CA VAL A 421 -12.74 -2.63 -8.98
C VAL A 421 -14.06 -2.71 -8.21
N PRO A 422 -14.60 -1.58 -7.67
CA PRO A 422 -15.74 -1.58 -6.75
C PRO A 422 -16.98 -2.32 -7.29
N SER A 423 -17.22 -2.28 -8.61
CA SER A 423 -18.34 -2.99 -9.24
C SER A 423 -18.30 -4.51 -9.11
N LYS A 424 -17.13 -5.08 -8.76
CA LYS A 424 -16.96 -6.53 -8.52
C LYS A 424 -17.26 -6.96 -7.07
N TYR A 425 -17.38 -6.00 -6.13
CA TYR A 425 -17.49 -6.30 -4.71
C TYR A 425 -18.94 -6.37 -4.25
N THR A 426 -19.20 -7.25 -3.30
CA THR A 426 -20.53 -7.46 -2.71
C THR A 426 -20.68 -6.57 -1.49
N THR A 427 -21.78 -5.82 -1.37
CA THR A 427 -22.09 -5.01 -0.18
C THR A 427 -22.54 -5.90 0.99
N ILE A 428 -22.53 -5.35 2.21
CA ILE A 428 -23.07 -6.06 3.39
C ILE A 428 -24.53 -6.42 3.15
N LYS A 429 -25.32 -5.50 2.60
CA LYS A 429 -26.73 -5.73 2.26
C LYS A 429 -26.90 -6.90 1.29
N GLU A 430 -26.22 -6.89 0.16
CA GLU A 430 -26.27 -7.98 -0.83
C GLU A 430 -25.84 -9.33 -0.24
N ALA A 431 -24.80 -9.33 0.60
CA ALA A 431 -24.34 -10.54 1.27
C ALA A 431 -25.38 -11.09 2.26
N MET A 432 -26.05 -10.20 3.01
CA MET A 432 -27.14 -10.60 3.93
C MET A 432 -28.37 -11.07 3.16
N GLU A 433 -28.79 -10.39 2.10
CA GLU A 433 -29.90 -10.83 1.23
C GLU A 433 -29.66 -12.26 0.72
N HIS A 434 -28.44 -12.53 0.23
CA HIS A 434 -28.08 -13.88 -0.23
C HIS A 434 -28.08 -14.91 0.91
N ALA A 435 -27.52 -14.57 2.07
CA ALA A 435 -27.40 -15.50 3.21
C ALA A 435 -28.76 -15.82 3.86
N LEU A 436 -29.73 -14.91 3.77
CA LEU A 436 -31.06 -15.01 4.38
C LEU A 436 -32.14 -15.48 3.40
N ALA A 437 -31.84 -15.60 2.11
CA ALA A 437 -32.80 -15.98 1.07
C ALA A 437 -33.59 -17.26 1.44
N GLY A 438 -34.92 -17.15 1.46
CA GLY A 438 -35.83 -18.25 1.81
C GLY A 438 -35.84 -18.66 3.29
N LYS A 439 -35.15 -17.90 4.18
CA LYS A 439 -35.04 -18.23 5.62
C LYS A 439 -35.55 -17.11 6.53
N ALA A 440 -35.25 -15.84 6.20
CA ALA A 440 -35.63 -14.67 6.95
C ALA A 440 -35.94 -13.51 6.03
N THR A 441 -36.66 -12.51 6.55
CA THR A 441 -36.94 -11.26 5.84
C THR A 441 -35.92 -10.21 6.22
N LEU A 442 -35.18 -9.68 5.23
CA LEU A 442 -34.30 -8.53 5.43
C LEU A 442 -35.05 -7.24 5.12
N LEU A 443 -35.10 -6.34 6.11
CA LEU A 443 -35.55 -4.96 5.97
C LEU A 443 -34.31 -4.07 5.90
N TYR A 444 -34.29 -3.05 5.06
CA TYR A 444 -33.13 -2.18 4.90
C TYR A 444 -33.51 -0.71 4.95
N ALA A 445 -32.71 0.09 5.65
CA ALA A 445 -32.71 1.54 5.59
C ALA A 445 -31.30 2.08 5.80
N GLN A 446 -30.90 3.11 5.06
CA GLN A 446 -29.61 3.78 5.28
C GLN A 446 -29.54 4.46 6.65
N GLY A 447 -30.61 5.07 7.10
CA GLY A 447 -30.84 5.60 8.45
C GLY A 447 -30.15 6.92 8.76
N SER A 448 -28.94 7.16 8.23
CA SER A 448 -28.22 8.42 8.38
C SER A 448 -27.25 8.65 7.22
N ASN A 449 -26.77 9.88 7.10
CA ASN A 449 -25.54 10.16 6.36
C ASN A 449 -24.32 9.62 7.13
N ILE A 450 -23.14 9.57 6.51
CA ILE A 450 -21.90 9.24 7.22
C ILE A 450 -21.48 10.42 8.11
N TRP A 451 -21.52 11.63 7.54
CA TRP A 451 -21.24 12.89 8.21
C TRP A 451 -22.44 13.83 8.18
N ARG A 452 -22.55 14.73 9.16
CA ARG A 452 -23.50 15.85 9.10
C ARG A 452 -23.10 16.90 8.08
N ASN A 453 -21.80 17.08 7.85
CA ASN A 453 -21.29 18.04 6.87
C ASN A 453 -21.15 17.37 5.50
N GLN A 454 -21.95 17.84 4.53
CA GLN A 454 -21.96 17.33 3.15
C GLN A 454 -20.61 17.53 2.45
N GLU A 455 -19.88 18.61 2.74
CA GLU A 455 -18.59 18.88 2.10
C GLU A 455 -17.55 17.81 2.46
N LEU A 456 -17.55 17.33 3.70
CA LEU A 456 -16.67 16.23 4.13
C LEU A 456 -16.99 14.91 3.42
N GLN A 457 -18.23 14.74 2.95
CA GLN A 457 -18.67 13.53 2.26
C GLN A 457 -18.43 13.57 0.75
N LYS A 458 -18.11 14.74 0.17
CA LYS A 458 -17.85 14.91 -1.25
C LYS A 458 -16.43 14.53 -1.69
N ASN A 459 -15.48 14.56 -0.77
CA ASN A 459 -14.06 14.48 -1.05
C ASN A 459 -13.50 13.04 -1.01
N GLY A 460 -14.32 12.04 -1.30
CA GLY A 460 -13.85 10.65 -1.34
C GLY A 460 -12.79 10.40 -2.42
N GLU A 461 -11.77 9.60 -2.11
CA GLU A 461 -10.70 9.19 -3.04
C GLU A 461 -11.23 8.65 -4.38
N SER A 462 -12.42 8.06 -4.38
CA SER A 462 -13.08 7.55 -5.59
C SER A 462 -13.87 8.60 -6.38
N GLY A 463 -13.97 9.84 -5.88
CA GLY A 463 -14.72 10.93 -6.52
C GLY A 463 -16.21 10.65 -6.69
N LYS A 464 -16.74 9.59 -6.09
CA LYS A 464 -18.16 9.23 -6.15
C LYS A 464 -18.88 9.64 -4.88
N PRO A 465 -19.95 10.43 -4.99
CA PRO A 465 -20.70 10.84 -3.80
C PRO A 465 -21.33 9.60 -3.14
N ILE A 466 -21.24 9.54 -1.83
CA ILE A 466 -22.05 8.67 -1.00
C ILE A 466 -23.48 9.19 -1.06
N ASN A 467 -24.49 8.31 -1.06
CA ASN A 467 -25.88 8.73 -1.09
C ASN A 467 -26.19 9.70 0.06
N TRP A 468 -26.41 10.96 -0.30
CA TRP A 468 -26.79 12.00 0.64
C TRP A 468 -28.31 12.10 0.72
N GLY A 469 -28.88 12.11 1.94
CA GLY A 469 -30.31 12.21 2.14
C GLY A 469 -30.68 13.19 3.28
N ASN A 470 -31.97 13.46 3.41
CA ASN A 470 -32.52 14.23 4.52
C ASN A 470 -32.43 13.39 5.79
N GLU A 471 -31.72 13.89 6.80
CA GLU A 471 -31.46 13.14 8.07
C GLU A 471 -32.74 12.76 8.81
N ALA A 472 -33.75 13.63 8.82
CA ALA A 472 -35.01 13.36 9.53
C ALA A 472 -35.80 12.25 8.85
N GLU A 473 -35.88 12.27 7.52
CA GLU A 473 -36.57 11.25 6.71
C GLU A 473 -35.89 9.91 6.82
N MET A 474 -34.56 9.88 6.66
CA MET A 474 -33.77 8.65 6.75
C MET A 474 -33.89 8.01 8.15
N LYS A 475 -33.82 8.82 9.21
CA LYS A 475 -34.00 8.35 10.57
C LYS A 475 -35.42 7.82 10.82
N ALA A 476 -36.45 8.50 10.32
CA ALA A 476 -37.85 8.07 10.45
C ALA A 476 -38.08 6.71 9.76
N GLU A 477 -37.54 6.51 8.56
CA GLU A 477 -37.58 5.23 7.84
C GLU A 477 -36.88 4.11 8.61
N ALA A 478 -35.68 4.38 9.13
CA ALA A 478 -34.93 3.42 9.94
C ALA A 478 -35.68 3.01 11.20
N LEU A 479 -36.28 3.96 11.93
CA LEU A 479 -37.06 3.67 13.11
C LEU A 479 -38.35 2.90 12.79
N LYS A 480 -38.97 3.14 11.65
CA LYS A 480 -40.13 2.37 11.19
C LYS A 480 -39.76 0.90 11.01
N ILE A 481 -38.75 0.58 10.24
CA ILE A 481 -38.36 -0.82 10.02
C ILE A 481 -37.78 -1.49 11.27
N ALA A 482 -37.10 -0.72 12.14
CA ALA A 482 -36.60 -1.21 13.43
C ALA A 482 -37.72 -1.72 14.34
N LYS A 483 -38.89 -1.05 14.37
CA LYS A 483 -40.08 -1.49 15.15
C LYS A 483 -40.67 -2.78 14.62
N GLU A 484 -40.61 -3.01 13.31
CA GLU A 484 -41.12 -4.21 12.64
C GLU A 484 -40.18 -5.43 12.76
N ALA A 485 -38.90 -5.20 13.05
CA ALA A 485 -37.89 -6.22 13.11
C ALA A 485 -37.85 -6.96 14.45
N ASP A 486 -37.35 -8.20 14.43
CA ASP A 486 -37.04 -8.98 15.63
C ASP A 486 -35.63 -8.66 16.15
N VAL A 487 -34.69 -8.31 15.25
CA VAL A 487 -33.33 -7.91 15.56
C VAL A 487 -32.85 -6.83 14.60
N ILE A 488 -32.03 -5.91 15.09
CA ILE A 488 -31.44 -4.82 14.31
C ILE A 488 -29.95 -5.08 14.14
N VAL A 489 -29.46 -4.96 12.91
CA VAL A 489 -28.02 -4.99 12.57
C VAL A 489 -27.62 -3.61 12.08
N CYS A 490 -26.70 -2.96 12.78
CA CYS A 490 -26.21 -1.62 12.45
C CYS A 490 -24.85 -1.69 11.76
N ALA A 491 -24.75 -1.29 10.48
CA ALA A 491 -23.48 -1.16 9.76
C ALA A 491 -23.02 0.31 9.79
N MET A 492 -22.18 0.64 10.76
CA MET A 492 -21.80 2.01 11.11
C MET A 492 -20.29 2.15 11.32
N GLY A 493 -19.79 3.36 11.22
CA GLY A 493 -18.39 3.67 11.48
C GLY A 493 -17.83 4.75 10.58
N GLU A 494 -16.61 4.53 10.07
CA GLU A 494 -15.87 5.47 9.24
C GLU A 494 -16.05 5.17 7.75
N SER A 495 -16.06 6.23 6.92
CA SER A 495 -15.84 6.09 5.48
C SER A 495 -14.37 5.85 5.17
N ALA A 496 -14.06 5.47 3.92
CA ALA A 496 -12.70 5.21 3.48
C ALA A 496 -11.77 6.43 3.67
N GLU A 497 -12.28 7.65 3.46
CA GLU A 497 -11.50 8.88 3.55
C GLU A 497 -11.18 9.33 4.98
N MET A 498 -11.82 8.73 5.98
CA MET A 498 -11.56 9.08 7.38
C MET A 498 -10.25 8.53 7.92
N SER A 499 -9.64 7.57 7.23
CA SER A 499 -8.34 6.99 7.55
C SER A 499 -7.47 6.90 6.29
N GLY A 500 -6.24 6.44 6.43
CA GLY A 500 -5.25 6.46 5.38
C GLY A 500 -4.46 7.76 5.34
N GLU A 501 -3.70 7.97 4.28
CA GLU A 501 -2.88 9.17 4.10
C GLU A 501 -3.75 10.42 4.07
N CYS A 502 -3.30 11.48 4.71
CA CYS A 502 -4.04 12.74 4.95
C CYS A 502 -5.31 12.58 5.79
N GLY A 503 -5.58 11.40 6.35
CA GLY A 503 -6.78 11.10 7.14
C GLY A 503 -6.64 11.32 8.64
N SER A 504 -5.82 12.28 9.12
CA SER A 504 -5.69 12.59 10.56
C SER A 504 -6.99 13.09 11.16
N ARG A 505 -7.31 12.63 12.38
CA ARG A 505 -8.52 13.00 13.11
C ARG A 505 -8.22 13.35 14.56
N THR A 506 -8.82 14.44 15.05
CA THR A 506 -8.72 14.85 16.46
C THR A 506 -9.74 14.14 17.35
N ASN A 507 -10.91 13.78 16.81
CA ASN A 507 -11.97 13.04 17.52
C ASN A 507 -12.06 11.61 16.96
N LEU A 508 -11.86 10.62 17.82
CA LEU A 508 -11.89 9.18 17.49
C LEU A 508 -13.27 8.54 17.69
N GLU A 509 -14.28 9.31 18.02
CA GLU A 509 -15.65 8.81 18.12
C GLU A 509 -16.26 8.56 16.72
N MET A 510 -17.22 7.65 16.66
CA MET A 510 -18.10 7.50 15.48
C MET A 510 -18.79 8.84 15.18
N PRO A 511 -19.02 9.21 13.90
CA PRO A 511 -19.71 10.44 13.53
C PRO A 511 -21.03 10.66 14.29
N ASP A 512 -21.32 11.90 14.66
CA ASP A 512 -22.43 12.29 15.52
C ASP A 512 -23.80 11.84 14.99
N VAL A 513 -24.07 12.00 13.69
CA VAL A 513 -25.34 11.57 13.07
C VAL A 513 -25.58 10.06 13.21
N GLN A 514 -24.53 9.25 13.17
CA GLN A 514 -24.63 7.81 13.36
C GLN A 514 -24.82 7.46 14.84
N ARG A 515 -24.18 8.18 15.76
CA ARG A 515 -24.36 8.02 17.22
C ARG A 515 -25.79 8.35 17.64
N GLU A 516 -26.34 9.43 17.11
CA GLU A 516 -27.73 9.83 17.37
C GLU A 516 -28.71 8.77 16.85
N LEU A 517 -28.52 8.25 15.64
CA LEU A 517 -29.33 7.16 15.11
C LEU A 517 -29.24 5.91 15.99
N LEU A 518 -28.04 5.50 16.39
CA LEU A 518 -27.84 4.32 17.24
C LEU A 518 -28.57 4.50 18.59
N ALA A 519 -28.49 5.69 19.20
CA ALA A 519 -29.17 5.98 20.44
C ALA A 519 -30.70 5.83 20.34
N GLU A 520 -31.31 6.26 19.23
CA GLU A 520 -32.72 6.08 18.96
C GLU A 520 -33.11 4.62 18.69
N LEU A 521 -32.27 3.88 17.97
CA LEU A 521 -32.47 2.44 17.72
C LEU A 521 -32.44 1.64 19.03
N LEU A 522 -31.55 1.95 19.96
CA LEU A 522 -31.48 1.31 21.28
C LEU A 522 -32.76 1.53 22.12
N LYS A 523 -33.44 2.68 21.97
CA LYS A 523 -34.71 2.96 22.65
C LYS A 523 -35.87 2.08 22.19
N THR A 524 -35.74 1.37 21.03
CA THR A 524 -36.78 0.45 20.57
C THR A 524 -36.92 -0.79 21.44
N GLY A 525 -35.97 -1.06 22.32
CA GLY A 525 -35.92 -2.27 23.15
C GLY A 525 -35.65 -3.57 22.38
N LYS A 526 -35.40 -3.48 21.08
CA LYS A 526 -35.02 -4.62 20.26
C LYS A 526 -33.55 -4.96 20.46
N PRO A 527 -33.13 -6.22 20.31
CA PRO A 527 -31.74 -6.57 20.28
C PRO A 527 -31.01 -5.84 19.11
N VAL A 528 -29.84 -5.25 19.40
CA VAL A 528 -29.03 -4.51 18.42
C VAL A 528 -27.66 -5.16 18.30
N VAL A 529 -27.29 -5.55 17.10
CA VAL A 529 -25.94 -5.98 16.73
C VAL A 529 -25.26 -4.86 15.95
N ARG A 530 -24.12 -4.38 16.43
CA ARG A 530 -23.35 -3.35 15.74
C ARG A 530 -22.15 -3.95 15.03
N LEU A 531 -22.06 -3.71 13.72
CA LEU A 531 -20.86 -3.89 12.93
C LEU A 531 -20.10 -2.56 12.93
N ASN A 532 -18.95 -2.51 13.61
CA ASN A 532 -18.10 -1.33 13.63
C ASN A 532 -17.10 -1.45 12.46
N VAL A 533 -17.25 -0.58 11.47
CA VAL A 533 -16.38 -0.51 10.30
C VAL A 533 -15.49 0.72 10.46
N ALA A 534 -14.17 0.53 10.54
CA ALA A 534 -13.25 1.64 10.76
C ALA A 534 -11.84 1.31 10.23
N GLY A 535 -11.10 2.34 9.85
CA GLY A 535 -9.70 2.25 9.46
C GLY A 535 -8.73 2.50 10.61
N ARG A 536 -9.23 2.65 11.85
CA ARG A 536 -8.46 2.92 13.08
C ARG A 536 -9.20 2.42 14.32
N PRO A 537 -8.54 2.30 15.48
CA PRO A 537 -9.22 2.15 16.76
C PRO A 537 -10.12 3.36 17.03
N THR A 538 -11.40 3.11 17.28
CA THR A 538 -12.40 4.14 17.59
C THR A 538 -12.87 4.05 19.04
N VAL A 539 -13.24 5.19 19.61
CA VAL A 539 -13.84 5.23 20.95
C VAL A 539 -15.27 4.70 20.89
N LEU A 540 -15.58 3.72 21.71
CA LEU A 540 -16.88 3.05 21.76
C LEU A 540 -17.55 3.21 23.13
N PRO A 541 -17.96 4.42 23.54
CA PRO A 541 -18.48 4.68 24.89
C PRO A 541 -19.80 3.95 25.21
N TRP A 542 -20.47 3.44 24.18
CA TRP A 542 -21.78 2.79 24.25
C TRP A 542 -21.73 1.25 24.36
N VAL A 543 -20.55 0.66 24.47
CA VAL A 543 -20.36 -0.79 24.54
C VAL A 543 -20.26 -1.29 25.99
N LYS A 544 -20.73 -0.50 26.94
CA LYS A 544 -20.84 -0.91 28.37
C LYS A 544 -22.02 -1.81 28.61
#